data_5a251a018f1b578159915942c59930d4
#
_entry.id   5a251a018f1b578159915942c59930d4
#
_cell.length_a   1.000
_cell.length_b   1.000
_cell.length_c   1.000
_cell.angle_alpha   90.00
_cell.angle_beta   90.00
_cell.angle_gamma   90.00
#
_symmetry.space_group_name_H-M   'P 1'
#
loop_
_entity.id
_entity.type
_entity.pdbx_description
1 polymer ?
#
loop_
_entity_poly.entity_id
_entity_poly.type
_entity_poly.pdbx_seq_one_letter_code
_entity_poly.pdbx_strand_id
1 'polypeptide(L)'
;MVLDELKDSLIKAPIVKKKDYFYVVHPITDGVPEITPKLLNEVVNELYKRILKCGKIKKIVTMEAMGIPLATSLSNLMKIPFVIIRKRSYGLPGEYVVEQKTGYSKSNLYINGLKKGDNIVIVDDVLSTGGTLKAVLSALKKIGVNIKGIFIVVDKGNVAKNIIEEFKVELDVLVTINVIDGKVVIDN
;
A
#
# COMPACT_ATOMS: atom_id res chain seq x y z
N MET A 1 12.52 19.11 -7.42
CA MET A 1 12.35 18.47 -6.08
C MET A 1 11.79 17.07 -6.30
N VAL A 2 11.87 16.20 -5.32
CA VAL A 2 11.33 14.83 -5.45
C VAL A 2 9.87 14.84 -5.00
N LEU A 3 8.96 14.26 -5.80
CA LEU A 3 7.51 14.13 -5.52
C LEU A 3 6.72 15.45 -5.51
N ASP A 4 7.05 16.39 -6.37
CA ASP A 4 6.33 17.68 -6.43
C ASP A 4 4.89 17.50 -6.92
N GLU A 5 4.65 16.66 -7.95
CA GLU A 5 3.31 16.40 -8.47
C GLU A 5 2.43 15.70 -7.42
N LEU A 6 2.96 14.70 -6.71
CA LEU A 6 2.23 14.00 -5.66
C LEU A 6 1.89 14.95 -4.51
N LYS A 7 2.84 15.74 -4.03
CA LYS A 7 2.63 16.68 -2.93
C LYS A 7 1.62 17.75 -3.29
N ASP A 8 1.78 18.38 -4.45
CA ASP A 8 0.88 19.42 -4.93
C ASP A 8 -0.55 18.90 -5.12
N SER A 9 -0.70 17.70 -5.65
CA SER A 9 -2.01 17.07 -5.85
C SER A 9 -2.67 16.69 -4.52
N LEU A 10 -1.89 16.23 -3.53
CA LEU A 10 -2.41 15.93 -2.18
C LEU A 10 -2.89 17.19 -1.46
N ILE A 11 -2.12 18.30 -1.52
CA ILE A 11 -2.52 19.58 -0.90
C ILE A 11 -3.82 20.12 -1.51
N LYS A 12 -4.02 19.92 -2.82
CA LYS A 12 -5.22 20.36 -3.55
C LYS A 12 -6.37 19.35 -3.51
N ALA A 13 -6.16 18.18 -2.90
CA ALA A 13 -7.14 17.11 -2.90
C ALA A 13 -8.43 17.52 -2.16
N PRO A 14 -9.61 17.22 -2.71
CA PRO A 14 -10.87 17.49 -2.03
C PRO A 14 -10.99 16.67 -0.75
N ILE A 15 -11.54 17.28 0.29
CA ILE A 15 -11.78 16.65 1.58
C ILE A 15 -13.29 16.49 1.76
N VAL A 16 -13.73 15.25 1.99
CA VAL A 16 -15.12 14.91 2.27
C VAL A 16 -15.27 14.53 3.72
N LYS A 17 -16.08 15.27 4.47
CA LYS A 17 -16.41 14.94 5.85
C LYS A 17 -17.48 13.84 5.88
N LYS A 18 -17.19 12.71 6.51
CA LYS A 18 -18.17 11.65 6.80
C LYS A 18 -18.18 11.38 8.31
N LYS A 19 -19.26 11.74 8.97
CA LYS A 19 -19.36 11.72 10.44
C LYS A 19 -18.22 12.56 11.06
N ASP A 20 -17.37 11.95 11.86
CA ASP A 20 -16.25 12.60 12.54
C ASP A 20 -14.91 12.42 11.81
N TYR A 21 -14.93 11.85 10.59
CA TYR A 21 -13.73 11.57 9.83
C TYR A 21 -13.65 12.40 8.54
N PHE A 22 -12.47 12.97 8.26
CA PHE A 22 -12.15 13.70 7.03
C PHE A 22 -11.47 12.77 6.03
N TYR A 23 -12.15 12.48 4.91
CA TYR A 23 -11.60 11.69 3.81
C TYR A 23 -10.93 12.60 2.79
N VAL A 24 -9.63 12.46 2.63
CA VAL A 24 -8.90 13.05 1.51
C VAL A 24 -9.11 12.16 0.30
N VAL A 25 -9.79 12.66 -0.73
CA VAL A 25 -10.05 11.92 -1.97
C VAL A 25 -8.96 12.27 -2.98
N HIS A 26 -8.16 11.28 -3.37
CA HIS A 26 -7.00 11.52 -4.21
C HIS A 26 -6.85 10.43 -5.29
N PRO A 27 -6.40 10.79 -6.53
CA PRO A 27 -6.26 9.81 -7.62
C PRO A 27 -5.50 8.54 -7.26
N ILE A 28 -4.39 8.65 -6.54
CA ILE A 28 -3.58 7.46 -6.16
C ILE A 28 -4.30 6.58 -5.14
N THR A 29 -5.00 7.18 -4.17
CA THR A 29 -5.62 6.39 -3.07
C THR A 29 -7.05 5.96 -3.36
N ASP A 30 -7.74 6.63 -4.28
CA ASP A 30 -9.16 6.41 -4.53
C ASP A 30 -9.49 6.18 -6.02
N GLY A 31 -8.55 6.44 -6.93
CA GLY A 31 -8.76 6.36 -8.37
C GLY A 31 -9.66 7.47 -8.94
N VAL A 32 -9.91 8.53 -8.17
CA VAL A 32 -10.87 9.59 -8.49
C VAL A 32 -10.21 10.96 -8.41
N PRO A 33 -10.46 11.85 -9.36
CA PRO A 33 -11.27 11.66 -10.58
C PRO A 33 -10.56 10.79 -11.63
N GLU A 34 -9.24 10.87 -11.77
CA GLU A 34 -8.43 10.13 -12.73
C GLU A 34 -6.97 10.09 -12.29
N ILE A 35 -6.28 9.02 -12.59
CA ILE A 35 -4.83 8.91 -12.37
C ILE A 35 -4.12 9.38 -13.64
N THR A 36 -3.51 10.56 -13.60
CA THR A 36 -2.76 11.05 -14.76
C THR A 36 -1.44 10.26 -14.95
N PRO A 37 -0.98 10.07 -16.18
CA PRO A 37 0.31 9.43 -16.44
C PRO A 37 1.49 10.13 -15.75
N LYS A 38 1.44 11.46 -15.62
CA LYS A 38 2.48 12.26 -14.96
C LYS A 38 2.60 11.90 -13.48
N LEU A 39 1.49 11.91 -12.75
CA LEU A 39 1.43 11.56 -11.34
C LEU A 39 1.83 10.09 -11.11
N LEU A 40 1.28 9.16 -11.90
CA LEU A 40 1.60 7.75 -11.79
C LEU A 40 3.09 7.48 -12.03
N ASN A 41 3.67 8.07 -13.06
CA ASN A 41 5.08 7.91 -13.37
C ASN A 41 6.00 8.47 -12.28
N GLU A 42 5.67 9.62 -11.69
CA GLU A 42 6.44 10.18 -10.58
C GLU A 42 6.46 9.22 -9.39
N VAL A 43 5.29 8.76 -8.96
CA VAL A 43 5.13 7.81 -7.83
C VAL A 43 5.86 6.49 -8.13
N VAL A 44 5.62 5.89 -9.28
CA VAL A 44 6.21 4.60 -9.66
C VAL A 44 7.73 4.68 -9.75
N ASN A 45 8.27 5.75 -10.34
CA ASN A 45 9.72 5.94 -10.44
C ASN A 45 10.38 6.08 -9.06
N GLU A 46 9.73 6.77 -8.13
CA GLU A 46 10.28 6.91 -6.78
C GLU A 46 10.20 5.60 -6.00
N LEU A 47 9.07 4.90 -6.08
CA LEU A 47 8.94 3.54 -5.52
C LEU A 47 10.00 2.59 -6.08
N TYR A 48 10.21 2.60 -7.39
CA TYR A 48 11.22 1.78 -8.07
C TYR A 48 12.62 2.01 -7.52
N LYS A 49 13.04 3.28 -7.40
CA LYS A 49 14.36 3.65 -6.86
C LYS A 49 14.58 3.12 -5.44
N ARG A 50 13.52 3.18 -4.60
CA ARG A 50 13.59 2.70 -3.22
C ARG A 50 13.62 1.16 -3.17
N ILE A 51 12.78 0.50 -3.96
CA ILE A 51 12.71 -0.97 -4.04
C ILE A 51 14.03 -1.59 -4.51
N LEU A 52 14.77 -0.94 -5.43
CA LEU A 52 16.07 -1.43 -5.88
C LEU A 52 17.10 -1.64 -4.75
N LYS A 53 16.95 -0.94 -3.63
CA LYS A 53 17.81 -1.08 -2.46
C LYS A 53 17.57 -2.37 -1.67
N CYS A 54 16.43 -3.05 -1.89
CA CYS A 54 16.05 -4.27 -1.18
C CYS A 54 16.75 -5.54 -1.70
N GLY A 55 17.59 -5.43 -2.72
CA GLY A 55 18.31 -6.55 -3.31
C GLY A 55 17.40 -7.44 -4.19
N LYS A 56 17.63 -8.74 -4.20
CA LYS A 56 16.93 -9.67 -5.10
C LYS A 56 15.50 -9.94 -4.65
N ILE A 57 14.54 -9.47 -5.43
CA ILE A 57 13.09 -9.64 -5.23
C ILE A 57 12.55 -10.60 -6.28
N LYS A 58 11.61 -11.45 -5.90
CA LYS A 58 10.94 -12.40 -6.83
C LYS A 58 9.53 -11.96 -7.20
N LYS A 59 8.82 -11.29 -6.30
CA LYS A 59 7.42 -10.88 -6.53
C LYS A 59 7.11 -9.56 -5.83
N ILE A 60 6.23 -8.78 -6.43
CA ILE A 60 5.56 -7.67 -5.79
C ILE A 60 4.23 -8.18 -5.23
N VAL A 61 3.86 -7.76 -4.04
CA VAL A 61 2.56 -8.07 -3.42
C VAL A 61 1.82 -6.77 -3.21
N THR A 62 0.55 -6.75 -3.56
CA THR A 62 -0.32 -5.58 -3.36
C THR A 62 -1.71 -6.01 -2.90
N MET A 63 -2.46 -5.06 -2.36
CA MET A 63 -3.85 -5.28 -1.97
C MET A 63 -4.81 -4.61 -2.96
N GLU A 64 -5.97 -5.23 -3.19
CA GLU A 64 -6.99 -4.55 -3.99
C GLU A 64 -7.65 -3.43 -3.17
N ALA A 65 -7.93 -2.24 -3.80
CA ALA A 65 -7.90 -2.05 -5.24
C ALA A 65 -6.73 -1.16 -5.71
N MET A 66 -6.39 -0.09 -4.99
CA MET A 66 -5.57 1.01 -5.53
C MET A 66 -4.06 0.72 -5.56
N GLY A 67 -3.60 -0.29 -4.84
CA GLY A 67 -2.24 -0.80 -5.04
C GLY A 67 -2.01 -1.48 -6.39
N ILE A 68 -3.07 -1.93 -7.09
CA ILE A 68 -2.96 -2.66 -8.37
C ILE A 68 -2.30 -1.82 -9.49
N PRO A 69 -2.69 -0.56 -9.75
CA PRO A 69 -2.02 0.27 -10.76
C PRO A 69 -0.52 0.44 -10.50
N LEU A 70 -0.14 0.59 -9.23
CA LEU A 70 1.25 0.73 -8.80
C LEU A 70 2.04 -0.55 -9.04
N ALA A 71 1.51 -1.69 -8.56
CA ALA A 71 2.14 -2.99 -8.74
C ALA A 71 2.25 -3.39 -10.21
N THR A 72 1.25 -3.09 -11.03
CA THR A 72 1.27 -3.33 -12.49
C THR A 72 2.40 -2.54 -13.15
N SER A 73 2.49 -1.25 -12.85
CA SER A 73 3.53 -0.39 -13.44
C SER A 73 4.93 -0.81 -13.00
N LEU A 74 5.12 -1.13 -11.71
CA LEU A 74 6.38 -1.64 -11.17
C LEU A 74 6.74 -3.01 -11.76
N SER A 75 5.78 -3.92 -11.91
CA SER A 75 5.99 -5.24 -12.52
C SER A 75 6.50 -5.12 -13.95
N ASN A 76 5.91 -4.23 -14.74
CA ASN A 76 6.37 -3.95 -16.10
C ASN A 76 7.79 -3.36 -16.12
N LEU A 77 8.10 -2.47 -15.20
CA LEU A 77 9.41 -1.83 -15.11
C LEU A 77 10.50 -2.80 -14.63
N MET A 78 10.20 -3.60 -13.61
CA MET A 78 11.14 -4.52 -12.97
C MET A 78 11.22 -5.90 -13.67
N LYS A 79 10.28 -6.22 -14.56
CA LYS A 79 10.16 -7.54 -15.22
C LYS A 79 10.01 -8.70 -14.24
N ILE A 80 9.28 -8.48 -13.14
CA ILE A 80 8.95 -9.50 -12.14
C ILE A 80 7.44 -9.61 -11.96
N PRO A 81 6.89 -10.77 -11.59
CA PRO A 81 5.46 -10.94 -11.40
C PRO A 81 4.97 -10.22 -10.15
N PHE A 82 3.68 -9.89 -10.13
CA PHE A 82 3.01 -9.39 -8.94
C PHE A 82 1.82 -10.26 -8.54
N VAL A 83 1.49 -10.22 -7.26
CA VAL A 83 0.38 -10.95 -6.63
C VAL A 83 -0.58 -9.94 -6.04
N ILE A 84 -1.86 -10.13 -6.29
CA ILE A 84 -2.93 -9.29 -5.71
C ILE A 84 -3.61 -10.06 -4.58
N ILE A 85 -3.61 -9.49 -3.39
CA ILE A 85 -4.43 -9.96 -2.27
C ILE A 85 -5.86 -9.49 -2.51
N ARG A 86 -6.80 -10.44 -2.58
CA ARG A 86 -8.19 -10.18 -3.01
C ARG A 86 -9.17 -10.24 -1.85
N LYS A 87 -10.29 -9.53 -2.01
CA LYS A 87 -11.43 -9.59 -1.07
C LYS A 87 -12.40 -10.74 -1.36
N ARG A 88 -12.12 -11.52 -2.39
CA ARG A 88 -12.94 -12.65 -2.84
C ARG A 88 -12.10 -13.92 -2.93
N SER A 89 -12.64 -15.04 -2.41
CA SER A 89 -12.05 -16.37 -2.61
C SER A 89 -12.20 -16.86 -4.05
N TYR A 90 -11.22 -17.61 -4.49
CA TYR A 90 -11.25 -18.37 -5.74
C TYR A 90 -11.27 -19.88 -5.52
N GLY A 91 -11.15 -20.33 -4.27
CA GLY A 91 -11.17 -21.77 -3.92
C GLY A 91 -9.98 -22.54 -4.48
N LEU A 92 -8.87 -21.88 -4.76
CA LEU A 92 -7.69 -22.54 -5.33
C LEU A 92 -6.92 -23.34 -4.27
N PRO A 93 -6.32 -24.48 -4.63
CA PRO A 93 -5.44 -25.20 -3.73
C PRO A 93 -4.31 -24.31 -3.23
N GLY A 94 -4.14 -24.24 -1.89
CA GLY A 94 -3.13 -23.38 -1.27
C GLY A 94 -3.52 -21.92 -1.11
N GLU A 95 -4.79 -21.56 -1.33
CA GLU A 95 -5.31 -20.24 -0.97
C GLU A 95 -5.27 -20.03 0.53
N TYR A 96 -4.65 -18.94 0.97
CA TYR A 96 -4.61 -18.53 2.37
C TYR A 96 -5.69 -17.51 2.66
N VAL A 97 -6.47 -17.76 3.72
CA VAL A 97 -7.50 -16.85 4.20
C VAL A 97 -6.92 -15.97 5.31
N VAL A 98 -7.11 -14.68 5.22
CA VAL A 98 -6.71 -13.67 6.20
C VAL A 98 -7.98 -13.06 6.77
N GLU A 99 -8.28 -13.35 8.03
CA GLU A 99 -9.39 -12.70 8.73
C GLU A 99 -9.00 -11.28 9.12
N GLN A 100 -9.71 -10.30 8.60
CA GLN A 100 -9.59 -8.91 8.99
C GLN A 100 -10.71 -8.57 9.97
N LYS A 101 -10.34 -8.27 11.21
CA LYS A 101 -11.27 -7.77 12.23
C LYS A 101 -11.14 -6.24 12.26
N THR A 102 -12.15 -5.54 11.76
CA THR A 102 -12.35 -4.12 12.08
C THR A 102 -13.42 -4.01 13.15
N GLY A 103 -13.44 -2.94 13.94
CA GLY A 103 -14.38 -2.83 15.07
C GLY A 103 -15.87 -2.98 14.72
N TYR A 104 -16.22 -2.93 13.43
CA TYR A 104 -17.61 -2.96 12.96
C TYR A 104 -17.88 -3.95 11.81
N SER A 105 -16.86 -4.61 11.26
CA SER A 105 -17.03 -5.60 10.19
C SER A 105 -15.95 -6.68 10.23
N LYS A 106 -16.36 -7.91 9.92
CA LYS A 106 -15.44 -9.00 9.60
C LYS A 106 -15.38 -9.09 8.08
N SER A 107 -14.20 -8.94 7.52
CA SER A 107 -13.95 -9.20 6.10
C SER A 107 -12.76 -10.15 5.96
N ASN A 108 -12.78 -10.96 4.92
CA ASN A 108 -11.69 -11.86 4.63
C ASN A 108 -10.90 -11.31 3.43
N LEU A 109 -9.60 -11.50 3.50
CA LEU A 109 -8.70 -11.34 2.36
C LEU A 109 -8.14 -12.70 1.97
N TYR A 110 -7.81 -12.86 0.71
CA TYR A 110 -7.40 -14.14 0.13
C TYR A 110 -6.09 -13.96 -0.61
N ILE A 111 -5.10 -14.78 -0.26
CA ILE A 111 -3.75 -14.75 -0.81
C ILE A 111 -3.52 -16.01 -1.61
N ASN A 112 -3.19 -15.87 -2.88
CA ASN A 112 -2.79 -16.92 -3.78
C ASN A 112 -1.39 -16.63 -4.36
N GLY A 113 -0.71 -17.65 -4.89
CA GLY A 113 0.53 -17.47 -5.65
C GLY A 113 1.78 -17.16 -4.85
N LEU A 114 1.74 -17.26 -3.51
CA LEU A 114 2.90 -17.13 -2.63
C LEU A 114 3.27 -18.46 -2.01
N LYS A 115 4.57 -18.66 -1.78
CA LYS A 115 5.10 -19.86 -1.11
C LYS A 115 6.25 -19.52 -0.19
N LYS A 116 6.51 -20.40 0.76
CA LYS A 116 7.63 -20.30 1.71
C LYS A 116 8.95 -20.00 0.98
N GLY A 117 9.69 -19.01 1.49
CA GLY A 117 10.98 -18.60 0.95
C GLY A 117 10.92 -17.64 -0.26
N ASP A 118 9.73 -17.24 -0.72
CA ASP A 118 9.64 -16.17 -1.73
C ASP A 118 10.15 -14.85 -1.14
N ASN A 119 11.09 -14.20 -1.83
CA ASN A 119 11.50 -12.84 -1.52
C ASN A 119 10.51 -11.87 -2.15
N ILE A 120 9.80 -11.11 -1.33
CA ILE A 120 8.74 -10.20 -1.77
C ILE A 120 8.97 -8.78 -1.27
N VAL A 121 8.39 -7.82 -1.99
CA VAL A 121 8.08 -6.48 -1.47
C VAL A 121 6.58 -6.29 -1.48
N ILE A 122 6.08 -5.51 -0.53
CA ILE A 122 4.68 -5.08 -0.49
C ILE A 122 4.63 -3.65 -0.99
N VAL A 123 3.70 -3.38 -1.90
CA VAL A 123 3.43 -2.03 -2.43
C VAL A 123 1.95 -1.75 -2.30
N ASP A 124 1.60 -0.62 -1.69
CA ASP A 124 0.21 -0.19 -1.59
C ASP A 124 0.07 1.33 -1.67
N ASP A 125 -1.15 1.79 -1.93
CA ASP A 125 -1.45 3.20 -2.13
C ASP A 125 -1.51 3.98 -0.81
N VAL A 126 -2.18 3.44 0.21
CA VAL A 126 -2.46 4.20 1.44
C VAL A 126 -2.42 3.36 2.72
N LEU A 127 -1.85 3.96 3.73
CA LEU A 127 -1.91 3.47 5.12
C LEU A 127 -2.78 4.44 5.93
N SER A 128 -3.91 3.96 6.46
CA SER A 128 -4.85 4.77 7.25
C SER A 128 -4.91 4.28 8.70
N THR A 129 -5.55 3.14 8.97
CA THR A 129 -5.60 2.55 10.32
C THR A 129 -4.56 1.44 10.53
N GLY A 130 -3.98 0.95 9.45
CA GLY A 130 -3.02 -0.15 9.47
C GLY A 130 -3.62 -1.55 9.67
N GLY A 131 -4.91 -1.67 9.96
CA GLY A 131 -5.54 -2.96 10.28
C GLY A 131 -5.38 -4.00 9.16
N THR A 132 -5.57 -3.60 7.91
CA THR A 132 -5.40 -4.46 6.75
C THR A 132 -3.96 -4.95 6.62
N LEU A 133 -3.00 -4.03 6.67
CA LEU A 133 -1.59 -4.37 6.54
C LEU A 133 -1.12 -5.28 7.67
N LYS A 134 -1.53 -5.04 8.92
CA LYS A 134 -1.21 -5.91 10.07
C LYS A 134 -1.75 -7.33 9.88
N ALA A 135 -2.98 -7.49 9.42
CA ALA A 135 -3.57 -8.80 9.13
C ALA A 135 -2.79 -9.52 8.02
N VAL A 136 -2.45 -8.81 6.94
CA VAL A 136 -1.66 -9.33 5.82
C VAL A 136 -0.25 -9.75 6.30
N LEU A 137 0.46 -8.92 7.06
CA LEU A 137 1.78 -9.23 7.59
C LEU A 137 1.76 -10.50 8.46
N SER A 138 0.75 -10.64 9.31
CA SER A 138 0.56 -11.84 10.12
C SER A 138 0.38 -13.11 9.28
N ALA A 139 -0.37 -13.02 8.19
CA ALA A 139 -0.57 -14.13 7.26
C ALA A 139 0.69 -14.45 6.46
N LEU A 140 1.37 -13.44 5.94
CA LEU A 140 2.62 -13.60 5.19
C LEU A 140 3.71 -14.24 6.04
N LYS A 141 3.77 -13.91 7.33
CA LYS A 141 4.66 -14.58 8.28
C LYS A 141 4.31 -16.07 8.43
N LYS A 142 3.03 -16.44 8.48
CA LYS A 142 2.59 -17.86 8.52
C LYS A 142 2.92 -18.61 7.23
N ILE A 143 2.80 -17.98 6.08
CA ILE A 143 3.21 -18.55 4.78
C ILE A 143 4.74 -18.76 4.73
N GLY A 144 5.51 -17.95 5.47
CA GLY A 144 6.95 -18.05 5.54
C GLY A 144 7.66 -17.40 4.34
N VAL A 145 7.10 -16.34 3.78
CA VAL A 145 7.77 -15.50 2.79
C VAL A 145 8.80 -14.58 3.47
N ASN A 146 9.78 -14.13 2.70
CA ASN A 146 10.78 -13.15 3.14
C ASN A 146 10.34 -11.76 2.65
N ILE A 147 9.80 -10.93 3.53
CA ILE A 147 9.44 -9.54 3.24
C ILE A 147 10.73 -8.73 3.23
N LYS A 148 11.08 -8.16 2.06
CA LYS A 148 12.29 -7.35 1.84
C LYS A 148 12.07 -5.86 2.05
N GLY A 149 10.83 -5.43 2.05
CA GLY A 149 10.42 -4.06 2.31
C GLY A 149 8.93 -3.88 2.05
N ILE A 150 8.38 -2.83 2.65
CA ILE A 150 7.00 -2.40 2.47
C ILE A 150 7.05 -0.95 2.02
N PHE A 151 6.35 -0.62 0.94
CA PHE A 151 6.36 0.69 0.31
C PHE A 151 4.94 1.20 0.16
N ILE A 152 4.66 2.30 0.83
CA ILE A 152 3.34 2.93 0.85
C ILE A 152 3.47 4.33 0.24
N VAL A 153 2.51 4.72 -0.60
CA VAL A 153 2.55 6.06 -1.19
C VAL A 153 2.15 7.11 -0.16
N VAL A 154 1.04 6.91 0.53
CA VAL A 154 0.51 7.90 1.50
C VAL A 154 0.28 7.27 2.87
N ASP A 155 0.87 7.81 3.92
CA ASP A 155 0.52 7.50 5.32
C ASP A 155 -0.39 8.59 5.88
N LYS A 156 -1.58 8.21 6.35
CA LYS A 156 -2.54 9.12 7.00
C LYS A 156 -2.39 9.01 8.52
N GLY A 157 -1.70 9.98 9.13
CA GLY A 157 -1.61 10.07 10.60
C GLY A 157 -0.48 9.28 11.25
N ASN A 158 0.65 9.10 10.56
CA ASN A 158 1.86 8.46 11.13
C ASN A 158 1.66 7.00 11.61
N VAL A 159 0.80 6.23 10.95
CA VAL A 159 0.50 4.84 11.31
C VAL A 159 1.68 3.89 11.04
N ALA A 160 2.54 4.25 10.08
CA ALA A 160 3.71 3.45 9.70
C ALA A 160 4.62 3.14 10.89
N LYS A 161 4.87 4.11 11.78
CA LYS A 161 5.72 3.93 12.96
C LYS A 161 5.26 2.77 13.86
N ASN A 162 3.96 2.70 14.13
CA ASN A 162 3.38 1.63 14.95
C ASN A 162 3.56 0.24 14.31
N ILE A 163 3.48 0.15 12.98
CA ILE A 163 3.66 -1.11 12.25
C ILE A 163 5.12 -1.55 12.28
N ILE A 164 6.05 -0.63 12.06
CA ILE A 164 7.49 -0.89 12.13
C ILE A 164 7.86 -1.46 13.51
N GLU A 165 7.38 -0.83 14.58
CA GLU A 165 7.64 -1.26 15.95
C GLU A 165 7.05 -2.63 16.29
N GLU A 166 5.80 -2.87 15.86
CA GLU A 166 5.08 -4.11 16.17
C GLU A 166 5.61 -5.32 15.39
N PHE A 167 5.86 -5.16 14.09
CA PHE A 167 6.22 -6.27 13.20
C PHE A 167 7.71 -6.41 12.94
N LYS A 168 8.53 -5.43 13.33
CA LYS A 168 9.98 -5.37 13.07
C LYS A 168 10.29 -5.50 11.58
N VAL A 169 9.59 -4.74 10.76
CA VAL A 169 9.70 -4.70 9.29
C VAL A 169 10.25 -3.37 8.82
N GLU A 170 10.90 -3.38 7.67
CA GLU A 170 11.24 -2.15 6.96
C GLU A 170 10.02 -1.66 6.19
N LEU A 171 9.51 -0.49 6.56
CA LEU A 171 8.39 0.18 5.92
C LEU A 171 8.79 1.60 5.56
N ASP A 172 8.66 1.93 4.30
CA ASP A 172 8.99 3.22 3.71
C ASP A 172 7.72 3.87 3.16
N VAL A 173 7.55 5.16 3.44
CA VAL A 173 6.40 5.96 3.03
C VAL A 173 6.89 7.08 2.13
N LEU A 174 6.21 7.34 1.00
CA LEU A 174 6.59 8.45 0.14
C LEU A 174 6.19 9.79 0.73
N VAL A 175 4.97 9.89 1.26
CA VAL A 175 4.43 11.13 1.85
C VAL A 175 3.55 10.81 3.04
N THR A 176 3.77 11.49 4.15
CA THR A 176 2.85 11.46 5.31
C THR A 176 1.98 12.70 5.29
N ILE A 177 0.68 12.54 5.50
CA ILE A 177 -0.29 13.63 5.53
C ILE A 177 -1.13 13.64 6.80
N ASN A 178 -1.53 14.83 7.21
CA ASN A 178 -2.56 15.08 8.22
C ASN A 178 -3.63 15.99 7.66
N VAL A 179 -4.82 15.99 8.27
CA VAL A 179 -5.87 16.98 7.99
C VAL A 179 -5.99 17.90 9.19
N ILE A 180 -5.62 19.16 9.01
CA ILE A 180 -5.68 20.21 10.05
C ILE A 180 -6.56 21.33 9.52
N ASP A 181 -7.57 21.72 10.28
CA ASP A 181 -8.53 22.76 9.91
C ASP A 181 -9.16 22.58 8.52
N GLY A 182 -9.46 21.32 8.18
CA GLY A 182 -10.05 20.98 6.87
C GLY A 182 -9.12 21.12 5.68
N LYS A 183 -7.81 21.15 5.89
CA LYS A 183 -6.77 21.22 4.85
C LYS A 183 -5.79 20.08 5.00
N VAL A 184 -5.29 19.58 3.87
CA VAL A 184 -4.20 18.60 3.87
C VAL A 184 -2.89 19.31 4.19
N VAL A 185 -2.19 18.78 5.20
CA VAL A 185 -0.85 19.20 5.59
C VAL A 185 0.10 18.02 5.38
N ILE A 186 1.24 18.28 4.76
CA ILE A 186 2.28 17.27 4.55
C ILE A 186 3.26 17.36 5.71
N ASP A 187 3.50 16.23 6.38
CA ASP A 187 4.57 16.09 7.36
C ASP A 187 5.88 15.81 6.61
N ASN A 188 6.92 16.59 6.94
CA ASN A 188 8.28 16.43 6.36
C ASN A 188 9.09 15.41 7.13
#